data_b6a39456063a5f73981571492383b36d
#
_entry.id   b6a39456063a5f73981571492383b36d
#
_cell.length_a   1.000
_cell.length_b   1.000
_cell.length_c   1.000
_cell.angle_alpha   90.00
_cell.angle_beta   90.00
_cell.angle_gamma   90.00
#
_symmetry.space_group_name_H-M   'P 1'
#
loop_
_entity.id
_entity.type
_entity.pdbx_description
1 polymer ?
#
loop_
_entity_poly.entity_id
_entity_poly.type
_entity_poly.pdbx_seq_one_letter_code
_entity_poly.pdbx_strand_id
1 'polypeptide(L)'
;MLNRLKIALYTLLSGVNVALVGQLKLNEIMVLLFAPFVFDIRDFKAFPLFRKIIVALVALFIFQAVTDLFVVNSSSENFMRGWAAIIMSILSFIFLFKTLRDDKIIFFFLCMTLLKNIIWTDDNADTDMSYFKFKMVPILSYGVYVLSFLLYRKGQWKAVLALLLAYSLLCFARDSRSTGMVFFLGAIIIYCFNSGMYLTRDRLLVFGIAGLLLFQFAYVCYVNAVLNHEIGGEHASEQIDRLDNPYNPLELLMTGRGETFAALAAISDAPLFGHGSWAKDDNLKYYRILLLYQNEEMNEQLAASTEHLIPSHSILLGAWVNCGLGGFAAVLLVFILLLRMGFYLVRHAADTALYPVLVLMTIGVIWTFLFSPIQQLRFNIPAIGAILLRAYYECVEETNEAVVEADINETTVLISPGGKI
;
A
#
# COMPACT_ATOMS: atom_id res chain seq x y z
N MET A 1 -0.44 16.26 -23.83
CA MET A 1 -1.32 15.26 -24.50
C MET A 1 -0.72 13.84 -24.44
N LEU A 2 0.50 13.60 -24.87
CA LEU A 2 1.13 12.27 -24.91
C LEU A 2 1.18 11.54 -23.55
N ASN A 3 1.53 12.23 -22.45
CA ASN A 3 1.57 11.62 -21.12
C ASN A 3 0.19 11.16 -20.62
N ARG A 4 -0.87 11.91 -20.92
CA ARG A 4 -2.24 11.48 -20.60
C ARG A 4 -2.63 10.22 -21.35
N LEU A 5 -2.26 10.12 -22.63
CA LEU A 5 -2.51 8.92 -23.42
C LEU A 5 -1.76 7.71 -22.85
N LYS A 6 -0.48 7.86 -22.50
CA LYS A 6 0.32 6.79 -21.88
C LYS A 6 -0.31 6.30 -20.57
N ILE A 7 -0.78 7.23 -19.73
CA ILE A 7 -1.43 6.90 -18.45
C ILE A 7 -2.78 6.22 -18.68
N ALA A 8 -3.60 6.73 -19.61
CA ALA A 8 -4.89 6.10 -19.92
C ALA A 8 -4.69 4.66 -20.40
N LEU A 9 -3.75 4.44 -21.33
CA LEU A 9 -3.42 3.10 -21.80
C LEU A 9 -2.90 2.22 -20.67
N TYR A 10 -1.90 2.68 -19.91
CA TYR A 10 -1.36 1.94 -18.77
C TYR A 10 -2.47 1.49 -17.81
N THR A 11 -3.33 2.42 -17.43
CA THR A 11 -4.37 2.16 -16.43
C THR A 11 -5.46 1.24 -16.95
N LEU A 12 -5.99 1.49 -18.17
CA LEU A 12 -7.04 0.64 -18.73
C LEU A 12 -6.53 -0.78 -19.04
N LEU A 13 -5.34 -0.89 -19.62
CA LEU A 13 -4.74 -2.20 -19.93
C LEU A 13 -4.40 -3.01 -18.67
N SER A 14 -4.28 -2.37 -17.49
CA SER A 14 -4.05 -3.09 -16.23
C SER A 14 -5.24 -3.95 -15.78
N GLY A 15 -6.42 -3.76 -16.37
CA GLY A 15 -7.59 -4.61 -16.14
C GLY A 15 -7.62 -5.89 -16.98
N VAL A 16 -6.73 -6.02 -17.99
CA VAL A 16 -6.72 -7.17 -18.90
C VAL A 16 -5.62 -8.14 -18.50
N ASN A 17 -5.99 -9.38 -18.18
CA ASN A 17 -5.07 -10.47 -17.85
C ASN A 17 -4.70 -11.25 -19.13
N VAL A 18 -3.43 -11.59 -19.25
CA VAL A 18 -2.88 -12.41 -20.34
C VAL A 18 -2.27 -13.66 -19.71
N ALA A 19 -2.79 -14.83 -20.06
CA ALA A 19 -2.26 -16.11 -19.61
C ALA A 19 -1.00 -16.44 -20.40
N LEU A 20 0.15 -16.28 -19.74
CA LEU A 20 1.46 -16.75 -20.21
C LEU A 20 2.04 -17.66 -19.12
N VAL A 21 3.33 -17.55 -18.81
CA VAL A 21 3.90 -18.20 -17.62
C VAL A 21 3.40 -17.47 -16.37
N GLY A 22 2.24 -17.90 -15.84
CA GLY A 22 1.44 -17.16 -14.85
C GLY A 22 0.53 -16.11 -15.49
N GLN A 23 -0.04 -15.22 -14.67
CA GLN A 23 -0.90 -14.13 -15.12
C GLN A 23 -0.09 -12.83 -15.26
N LEU A 24 0.11 -12.36 -16.49
CA LEU A 24 0.61 -11.02 -16.80
C LEU A 24 -0.54 -10.09 -17.11
N LYS A 25 -0.41 -8.83 -16.73
CA LYS A 25 -1.35 -7.79 -17.15
C LYS A 25 -0.89 -7.14 -18.44
N LEU A 26 -1.83 -6.77 -19.31
CA LEU A 26 -1.50 -6.21 -20.62
C LEU A 26 -0.71 -4.89 -20.52
N ASN A 27 -0.92 -4.08 -19.46
CA ASN A 27 -0.12 -2.89 -19.20
C ASN A 27 1.35 -3.20 -18.93
N GLU A 28 1.67 -4.37 -18.37
CA GLU A 28 3.05 -4.79 -18.09
C GLU A 28 3.77 -5.13 -19.40
N ILE A 29 3.07 -5.80 -20.30
CA ILE A 29 3.60 -6.06 -21.66
C ILE A 29 3.85 -4.72 -22.37
N MET A 30 2.91 -3.77 -22.26
CA MET A 30 3.10 -2.42 -22.78
C MET A 30 4.34 -1.73 -22.17
N VAL A 31 4.48 -1.77 -20.86
CA VAL A 31 5.64 -1.17 -20.17
C VAL A 31 6.95 -1.82 -20.59
N LEU A 32 6.99 -3.14 -20.74
CA LEU A 32 8.16 -3.87 -21.24
C LEU A 32 8.58 -3.39 -22.63
N LEU A 33 7.62 -3.21 -23.53
CA LEU A 33 7.89 -2.72 -24.90
C LEU A 33 8.37 -1.25 -24.90
N PHE A 34 7.87 -0.43 -23.97
CA PHE A 34 8.26 0.98 -23.87
C PHE A 34 9.49 1.20 -22.98
N ALA A 35 9.98 0.21 -22.24
CA ALA A 35 11.10 0.34 -21.30
C ALA A 35 12.34 0.99 -21.93
N PRO A 36 12.80 0.61 -23.15
CA PRO A 36 13.97 1.21 -23.77
C PRO A 36 13.83 2.72 -24.03
N PHE A 37 12.60 3.20 -24.23
CA PHE A 37 12.31 4.61 -24.53
C PHE A 37 12.03 5.46 -23.29
N VAL A 38 11.73 4.81 -22.15
CA VAL A 38 11.37 5.49 -20.89
C VAL A 38 12.57 5.57 -19.96
N PHE A 39 13.49 4.61 -20.04
CA PHE A 39 14.68 4.58 -19.20
C PHE A 39 15.64 5.72 -19.59
N ASP A 40 15.99 6.59 -18.62
CA ASP A 40 16.95 7.66 -18.80
C ASP A 40 17.94 7.68 -17.63
N ILE A 41 19.22 7.46 -17.93
CA ILE A 41 20.30 7.43 -16.94
C ILE A 41 20.44 8.78 -16.20
N ARG A 42 19.98 9.89 -16.81
CA ARG A 42 20.00 11.21 -16.19
C ARG A 42 19.11 11.27 -14.95
N ASP A 43 17.97 10.54 -14.94
CA ASP A 43 17.08 10.50 -13.78
C ASP A 43 17.75 9.85 -12.56
N PHE A 44 18.62 8.85 -12.78
CA PHE A 44 19.40 8.24 -11.71
C PHE A 44 20.35 9.21 -11.02
N LYS A 45 20.85 10.20 -11.77
CA LYS A 45 21.72 11.25 -11.23
C LYS A 45 20.90 12.35 -10.56
N ALA A 46 19.81 12.77 -11.20
CA ALA A 46 18.96 13.87 -10.74
C ALA A 46 18.14 13.52 -9.48
N PHE A 47 17.71 12.26 -9.34
CA PHE A 47 16.78 11.84 -8.29
C PHE A 47 17.37 10.74 -7.38
N PRO A 48 18.10 11.11 -6.30
CA PRO A 48 18.79 10.13 -5.45
C PRO A 48 17.87 9.09 -4.79
N LEU A 49 16.63 9.46 -4.37
CA LEU A 49 15.68 8.51 -3.78
C LEU A 49 15.13 7.54 -4.83
N PHE A 50 14.87 8.01 -6.05
CA PHE A 50 14.51 7.15 -7.18
C PHE A 50 15.57 6.06 -7.39
N ARG A 51 16.86 6.48 -7.48
CA ARG A 51 17.98 5.56 -7.59
C ARG A 51 18.01 4.52 -6.47
N LYS A 52 17.86 4.95 -5.21
CA LYS A 52 17.88 4.05 -4.05
C LYS A 52 16.77 3.00 -4.11
N ILE A 53 15.55 3.39 -4.50
CA ILE A 53 14.43 2.45 -4.66
C ILE A 53 14.73 1.43 -5.77
N ILE A 54 15.21 1.88 -6.94
CA ILE A 54 15.56 0.97 -8.04
C ILE A 54 16.68 0.02 -7.63
N VAL A 55 17.74 0.51 -6.98
CA VAL A 55 18.84 -0.33 -6.49
C VAL A 55 18.34 -1.37 -5.49
N ALA A 56 17.43 -1.00 -4.58
CA ALA A 56 16.84 -1.94 -3.65
C ALA A 56 16.00 -3.03 -4.35
N LEU A 57 15.19 -2.65 -5.35
CA LEU A 57 14.41 -3.62 -6.13
C LEU A 57 15.30 -4.53 -6.99
N VAL A 58 16.40 -4.01 -7.54
CA VAL A 58 17.42 -4.82 -8.26
C VAL A 58 18.12 -5.76 -7.29
N ALA A 59 18.45 -5.31 -6.08
CA ALA A 59 19.00 -6.19 -5.05
C ALA A 59 18.02 -7.30 -4.66
N LEU A 60 16.74 -7.00 -4.52
CA LEU A 60 15.68 -8.01 -4.31
C LEU A 60 15.69 -9.05 -5.44
N PHE A 61 15.78 -8.61 -6.70
CA PHE A 61 15.86 -9.51 -7.85
C PHE A 61 17.09 -10.42 -7.78
N ILE A 62 18.26 -9.86 -7.43
CA ILE A 62 19.51 -10.63 -7.31
C ILE A 62 19.38 -11.68 -6.20
N PHE A 63 18.89 -11.31 -5.01
CA PHE A 63 18.68 -12.27 -3.92
C PHE A 63 17.69 -13.37 -4.31
N GLN A 64 16.58 -13.01 -4.99
CA GLN A 64 15.63 -13.99 -5.48
C GLN A 64 16.28 -14.96 -6.47
N ALA A 65 17.05 -14.45 -7.44
CA ALA A 65 17.72 -15.26 -8.43
C ALA A 65 18.77 -16.20 -7.81
N VAL A 66 19.52 -15.71 -6.81
CA VAL A 66 20.49 -16.54 -6.07
C VAL A 66 19.77 -17.67 -5.32
N THR A 67 18.68 -17.35 -4.62
CA THR A 67 17.90 -18.38 -3.92
C THR A 67 17.33 -19.42 -4.88
N ASP A 68 16.70 -18.98 -5.95
CA ASP A 68 16.03 -19.86 -6.91
C ASP A 68 16.99 -20.80 -7.66
N LEU A 69 18.17 -20.31 -8.06
CA LEU A 69 19.10 -21.05 -8.91
C LEU A 69 20.13 -21.86 -8.12
N PHE A 70 20.59 -21.36 -6.97
CA PHE A 70 21.77 -21.93 -6.30
C PHE A 70 21.44 -22.55 -4.94
N VAL A 71 20.29 -22.23 -4.34
CA VAL A 71 19.96 -22.74 -3.00
C VAL A 71 18.83 -23.76 -3.08
N VAL A 72 17.70 -23.41 -3.71
CA VAL A 72 16.48 -24.23 -3.69
C VAL A 72 16.32 -25.03 -4.99
N ASN A 73 16.94 -24.60 -6.09
CA ASN A 73 16.73 -25.15 -7.44
C ASN A 73 15.24 -25.15 -7.82
N SER A 74 14.60 -23.98 -7.69
CA SER A 74 13.18 -23.78 -7.99
C SER A 74 12.84 -24.23 -9.41
N SER A 75 11.64 -24.72 -9.63
CA SER A 75 11.16 -25.07 -10.97
C SER A 75 11.18 -23.84 -11.89
N SER A 76 11.40 -24.08 -13.20
CA SER A 76 11.47 -22.98 -14.19
C SER A 76 10.21 -22.11 -14.19
N GLU A 77 9.05 -22.69 -13.98
CA GLU A 77 7.79 -21.98 -13.88
C GLU A 77 7.73 -21.07 -12.66
N ASN A 78 8.15 -21.53 -11.49
CA ASN A 78 8.14 -20.79 -10.25
C ASN A 78 9.12 -19.62 -10.27
N PHE A 79 10.38 -19.84 -10.68
CA PHE A 79 11.34 -18.73 -10.71
C PHE A 79 10.98 -17.69 -11.79
N MET A 80 10.46 -18.10 -12.96
CA MET A 80 10.02 -17.15 -13.97
C MET A 80 8.86 -16.28 -13.48
N ARG A 81 7.90 -16.82 -12.74
CA ARG A 81 6.82 -16.06 -12.11
C ARG A 81 7.35 -15.03 -11.09
N GLY A 82 8.26 -15.45 -10.21
CA GLY A 82 8.87 -14.57 -9.20
C GLY A 82 9.71 -13.46 -9.81
N TRP A 83 10.57 -13.79 -10.77
CA TRP A 83 11.43 -12.82 -11.46
C TRP A 83 10.63 -11.83 -12.28
N ALA A 84 9.63 -12.31 -13.04
CA ALA A 84 8.74 -11.43 -13.80
C ALA A 84 8.04 -10.43 -12.88
N ALA A 85 7.57 -10.86 -11.70
CA ALA A 85 6.91 -9.97 -10.74
C ALA A 85 7.82 -8.81 -10.30
N ILE A 86 9.09 -9.09 -10.00
CA ILE A 86 10.06 -8.06 -9.56
C ILE A 86 10.44 -7.15 -10.74
N ILE A 87 10.75 -7.73 -11.92
CA ILE A 87 11.09 -6.97 -13.12
C ILE A 87 9.95 -6.03 -13.51
N MET A 88 8.70 -6.52 -13.52
CA MET A 88 7.53 -5.70 -13.86
C MET A 88 7.28 -4.61 -12.82
N SER A 89 7.56 -4.86 -11.53
CA SER A 89 7.53 -3.84 -10.49
C SER A 89 8.53 -2.69 -10.79
N ILE A 90 9.78 -3.04 -11.13
CA ILE A 90 10.82 -2.05 -11.47
C ILE A 90 10.42 -1.24 -12.71
N LEU A 91 10.02 -1.91 -13.78
CA LEU A 91 9.66 -1.24 -15.04
C LEU A 91 8.43 -0.36 -14.89
N SER A 92 7.40 -0.83 -14.19
CA SER A 92 6.20 -0.04 -13.91
C SER A 92 6.50 1.17 -13.05
N PHE A 93 7.38 1.05 -12.04
CA PHE A 93 7.80 2.18 -11.21
C PHE A 93 8.54 3.24 -12.03
N ILE A 94 9.49 2.83 -12.89
CA ILE A 94 10.22 3.75 -13.79
C ILE A 94 9.25 4.44 -14.74
N PHE A 95 8.33 3.69 -15.37
CA PHE A 95 7.35 4.22 -16.31
C PHE A 95 6.43 5.25 -15.64
N LEU A 96 5.89 4.94 -14.48
CA LEU A 96 5.00 5.82 -13.74
C LEU A 96 5.72 7.05 -13.21
N PHE A 97 6.94 6.91 -12.69
CA PHE A 97 7.75 8.04 -12.26
C PHE A 97 8.01 9.04 -13.41
N LYS A 98 8.25 8.56 -14.63
CA LYS A 98 8.43 9.41 -15.82
C LYS A 98 7.16 10.08 -16.30
N THR A 99 6.03 9.42 -16.11
CA THR A 99 4.75 9.87 -16.68
C THR A 99 3.93 10.73 -15.72
N LEU A 100 3.96 10.46 -14.40
CA LEU A 100 3.26 11.21 -13.36
C LEU A 100 4.09 12.45 -12.95
N ARG A 101 4.07 13.51 -13.77
CA ARG A 101 4.97 14.64 -13.61
C ARG A 101 4.45 15.77 -12.73
N ASP A 102 3.13 15.92 -12.65
CA ASP A 102 2.47 17.03 -11.95
C ASP A 102 1.12 16.58 -11.37
N ASP A 103 0.59 17.37 -10.44
CA ASP A 103 -0.69 17.14 -9.75
C ASP A 103 -1.85 16.87 -10.71
N LYS A 104 -1.91 17.57 -11.86
CA LYS A 104 -2.99 17.40 -12.83
C LYS A 104 -2.93 16.03 -13.52
N ILE A 105 -1.72 15.54 -13.73
CA ILE A 105 -1.49 14.23 -14.34
C ILE A 105 -1.73 13.13 -13.30
N ILE A 106 -1.33 13.34 -12.04
CA ILE A 106 -1.66 12.42 -10.94
C ILE A 106 -3.18 12.34 -10.73
N PHE A 107 -3.87 13.49 -10.72
CA PHE A 107 -5.33 13.51 -10.66
C PHE A 107 -5.97 12.75 -11.83
N PHE A 108 -5.46 12.95 -13.06
CA PHE A 108 -5.92 12.21 -14.22
C PHE A 108 -5.71 10.69 -14.06
N PHE A 109 -4.57 10.27 -13.51
CA PHE A 109 -4.31 8.86 -13.18
C PHE A 109 -5.33 8.30 -12.19
N LEU A 110 -5.69 9.04 -11.13
CA LEU A 110 -6.71 8.64 -10.17
C LEU A 110 -8.08 8.46 -10.84
N CYS A 111 -8.47 9.40 -11.72
CA CYS A 111 -9.71 9.30 -12.51
C CYS A 111 -9.71 8.09 -13.45
N MET A 112 -8.59 7.82 -14.12
CA MET A 112 -8.46 6.66 -15.02
C MET A 112 -8.48 5.34 -14.24
N THR A 113 -7.92 5.30 -13.01
CA THR A 113 -7.97 4.11 -12.15
C THR A 113 -9.39 3.88 -11.64
N LEU A 114 -10.12 4.94 -11.29
CA LEU A 114 -11.53 4.84 -10.96
C LEU A 114 -12.32 4.25 -12.15
N LEU A 115 -12.14 4.79 -13.35
CA LEU A 115 -12.78 4.31 -14.57
C LEU A 115 -12.44 2.84 -14.84
N LYS A 116 -11.16 2.46 -14.71
CA LYS A 116 -10.70 1.08 -14.85
C LYS A 116 -11.42 0.15 -13.86
N ASN A 117 -11.55 0.54 -12.59
CA ASN A 117 -12.22 -0.27 -11.59
C ASN A 117 -13.74 -0.41 -11.83
N ILE A 118 -14.37 0.56 -12.52
CA ILE A 118 -15.77 0.46 -12.94
C ILE A 118 -15.93 -0.51 -14.12
N ILE A 119 -15.02 -0.46 -15.10
CA ILE A 119 -15.09 -1.26 -16.34
C ILE A 119 -14.70 -2.72 -16.08
N TRP A 120 -13.59 -2.94 -15.35
CA TRP A 120 -13.03 -4.26 -15.10
C TRP A 120 -13.35 -4.69 -13.66
N THR A 121 -14.04 -5.81 -13.55
CA THR A 121 -14.37 -6.41 -12.26
C THR A 121 -13.43 -7.58 -11.99
N ASP A 122 -13.09 -7.80 -10.73
CA ASP A 122 -12.36 -9.01 -10.33
C ASP A 122 -13.35 -10.19 -10.31
N ASP A 123 -12.96 -11.31 -10.93
CA ASP A 123 -13.82 -12.50 -11.08
C ASP A 123 -14.10 -13.21 -9.74
N ASN A 124 -13.46 -12.80 -8.65
CA ASN A 124 -13.60 -13.37 -7.31
C ASN A 124 -14.80 -12.81 -6.51
N ALA A 125 -15.74 -12.12 -7.15
CA ALA A 125 -16.83 -11.40 -6.48
C ALA A 125 -18.16 -12.20 -6.45
N ASP A 126 -18.12 -13.51 -6.18
CA ASP A 126 -19.30 -14.40 -6.31
C ASP A 126 -20.28 -14.35 -5.13
N THR A 127 -19.92 -13.71 -4.00
CA THR A 127 -20.81 -13.55 -2.83
C THR A 127 -21.03 -12.08 -2.50
N ASP A 128 -22.14 -11.72 -1.87
CA ASP A 128 -22.46 -10.32 -1.52
C ASP A 128 -21.35 -9.61 -0.71
N MET A 129 -20.67 -10.34 0.17
CA MET A 129 -19.56 -9.80 0.96
C MET A 129 -18.28 -9.66 0.13
N SER A 130 -17.96 -10.65 -0.69
CA SER A 130 -16.81 -10.59 -1.61
C SER A 130 -17.02 -9.50 -2.66
N TYR A 131 -18.26 -9.30 -3.12
CA TYR A 131 -18.61 -8.23 -4.05
C TYR A 131 -18.30 -6.85 -3.48
N PHE A 132 -18.70 -6.56 -2.24
CA PHE A 132 -18.40 -5.26 -1.64
C PHE A 132 -16.89 -5.07 -1.50
N LYS A 133 -16.18 -6.04 -0.93
CA LYS A 133 -14.75 -5.96 -0.63
C LYS A 133 -13.87 -5.89 -1.88
N PHE A 134 -14.15 -6.71 -2.89
CA PHE A 134 -13.26 -6.84 -4.06
C PHE A 134 -13.70 -5.97 -5.26
N LYS A 135 -14.97 -5.57 -5.34
CA LYS A 135 -15.49 -4.74 -6.42
C LYS A 135 -15.82 -3.31 -5.96
N MET A 136 -16.66 -3.16 -4.93
CA MET A 136 -17.13 -1.82 -4.55
C MET A 136 -16.05 -1.01 -3.83
N VAL A 137 -15.27 -1.62 -2.94
CA VAL A 137 -14.22 -0.91 -2.19
C VAL A 137 -13.16 -0.28 -3.11
N PRO A 138 -12.60 -0.94 -4.14
CA PRO A 138 -11.70 -0.28 -5.09
C PRO A 138 -12.33 0.90 -5.83
N ILE A 139 -13.58 0.77 -6.28
CA ILE A 139 -14.31 1.85 -6.96
C ILE A 139 -14.51 3.03 -6.02
N LEU A 140 -15.07 2.78 -4.84
CA LEU A 140 -15.37 3.82 -3.86
C LEU A 140 -14.11 4.50 -3.34
N SER A 141 -13.03 3.75 -3.06
CA SER A 141 -11.75 4.32 -2.59
C SER A 141 -11.18 5.31 -3.60
N TYR A 142 -11.14 4.94 -4.89
CA TYR A 142 -10.66 5.88 -5.92
C TYR A 142 -11.65 7.02 -6.16
N GLY A 143 -12.96 6.79 -6.00
CA GLY A 143 -13.97 7.85 -5.98
C GLY A 143 -13.72 8.86 -4.85
N VAL A 144 -13.42 8.37 -3.65
CA VAL A 144 -13.06 9.20 -2.49
C VAL A 144 -11.74 9.94 -2.72
N TYR A 145 -10.72 9.34 -3.34
CA TYR A 145 -9.49 10.06 -3.70
C TYR A 145 -9.76 11.22 -4.66
N VAL A 146 -10.53 10.97 -5.73
CA VAL A 146 -10.90 12.00 -6.71
C VAL A 146 -11.72 13.13 -6.06
N LEU A 147 -12.73 12.79 -5.28
CA LEU A 147 -13.56 13.77 -4.58
C LEU A 147 -12.77 14.56 -3.52
N SER A 148 -11.91 13.89 -2.75
CA SER A 148 -11.05 14.54 -1.76
C SER A 148 -10.11 15.56 -2.41
N PHE A 149 -9.50 15.23 -3.55
CA PHE A 149 -8.69 16.16 -4.32
C PHE A 149 -9.50 17.39 -4.75
N LEU A 150 -10.71 17.19 -5.32
CA LEU A 150 -11.54 18.29 -5.80
C LEU A 150 -12.04 19.19 -4.66
N LEU A 151 -12.45 18.62 -3.55
CA LEU A 151 -12.92 19.35 -2.37
C LEU A 151 -11.76 20.12 -1.70
N TYR A 152 -10.61 19.47 -1.54
CA TYR A 152 -9.45 20.09 -0.91
C TYR A 152 -8.90 21.24 -1.75
N ARG A 153 -8.86 21.09 -3.07
CA ARG A 153 -8.52 22.16 -4.02
C ARG A 153 -9.41 23.40 -3.89
N LYS A 154 -10.66 23.24 -3.44
CA LYS A 154 -11.60 24.34 -3.15
C LYS A 154 -11.48 24.88 -1.72
N GLY A 155 -10.50 24.46 -0.93
CA GLY A 155 -10.35 24.82 0.49
C GLY A 155 -11.37 24.16 1.42
N GLN A 156 -12.14 23.18 0.95
CA GLN A 156 -13.22 22.54 1.71
C GLN A 156 -12.71 21.34 2.53
N TRP A 157 -11.64 21.51 3.30
CA TRP A 157 -11.05 20.42 4.07
C TRP A 157 -12.01 19.75 5.07
N LYS A 158 -13.00 20.51 5.64
CA LYS A 158 -14.04 19.94 6.51
C LYS A 158 -14.96 18.98 5.75
N ALA A 159 -15.27 19.27 4.48
CA ALA A 159 -16.05 18.37 3.63
C ALA A 159 -15.24 17.09 3.29
N VAL A 160 -13.91 17.21 3.14
CA VAL A 160 -13.04 16.04 3.00
C VAL A 160 -13.12 15.16 4.24
N LEU A 161 -13.06 15.74 5.46
CA LEU A 161 -13.22 14.98 6.70
C LEU A 161 -14.55 14.23 6.76
N ALA A 162 -15.66 14.92 6.45
CA ALA A 162 -16.98 14.30 6.44
C ALA A 162 -17.05 13.14 5.43
N LEU A 163 -16.47 13.31 4.25
CA LEU A 163 -16.39 12.26 3.21
C LEU A 163 -15.58 11.04 3.69
N LEU A 164 -14.40 11.27 4.28
CA LEU A 164 -13.53 10.19 4.76
C LEU A 164 -14.18 9.42 5.92
N LEU A 165 -14.80 10.12 6.87
CA LEU A 165 -15.50 9.51 8.00
C LEU A 165 -16.73 8.71 7.54
N ALA A 166 -17.54 9.26 6.63
CA ALA A 166 -18.70 8.57 6.07
C ALA A 166 -18.28 7.29 5.33
N TYR A 167 -17.21 7.36 4.52
CA TYR A 167 -16.70 6.19 3.82
C TYR A 167 -16.07 5.17 4.79
N SER A 168 -15.37 5.62 5.81
CA SER A 168 -14.83 4.74 6.87
C SER A 168 -15.94 3.97 7.57
N LEU A 169 -17.03 4.65 7.98
CA LEU A 169 -18.19 4.02 8.61
C LEU A 169 -18.87 3.00 7.69
N LEU A 170 -19.03 3.34 6.41
CA LEU A 170 -19.55 2.39 5.41
C LEU A 170 -18.66 1.14 5.32
N CYS A 171 -17.35 1.29 5.30
CA CYS A 171 -16.41 0.17 5.25
C CYS A 171 -16.49 -0.70 6.51
N PHE A 172 -16.61 -0.12 7.70
CA PHE A 172 -16.80 -0.88 8.93
C PHE A 172 -18.13 -1.64 8.93
N ALA A 173 -19.22 -0.99 8.49
CA ALA A 173 -20.54 -1.63 8.42
C ALA A 173 -20.59 -2.79 7.41
N ARG A 174 -19.71 -2.79 6.39
CA ARG A 174 -19.64 -3.80 5.32
C ARG A 174 -18.41 -4.72 5.43
N ASP A 175 -17.89 -4.94 6.62
CA ASP A 175 -16.75 -5.81 6.95
C ASP A 175 -15.45 -5.54 6.16
N SER A 176 -15.26 -4.34 5.66
CA SER A 176 -13.99 -3.89 5.07
C SER A 176 -13.16 -3.09 6.08
N ARG A 177 -12.92 -3.70 7.25
CA ARG A 177 -12.33 -3.06 8.45
C ARG A 177 -11.00 -2.38 8.17
N SER A 178 -10.13 -3.03 7.41
CA SER A 178 -8.80 -2.49 7.06
C SER A 178 -8.88 -1.20 6.25
N THR A 179 -9.74 -1.17 5.25
CA THR A 179 -9.99 0.06 4.47
C THR A 179 -10.61 1.14 5.35
N GLY A 180 -11.63 0.79 6.13
CA GLY A 180 -12.25 1.72 7.07
C GLY A 180 -11.23 2.38 8.00
N MET A 181 -10.28 1.61 8.55
CA MET A 181 -9.23 2.12 9.44
C MET A 181 -8.28 3.08 8.71
N VAL A 182 -7.86 2.78 7.48
CA VAL A 182 -6.98 3.66 6.69
C VAL A 182 -7.63 5.03 6.47
N PHE A 183 -8.92 5.07 6.08
CA PHE A 183 -9.63 6.32 5.84
C PHE A 183 -9.96 7.06 7.14
N PHE A 184 -10.24 6.35 8.22
CA PHE A 184 -10.44 6.94 9.55
C PHE A 184 -9.18 7.63 10.08
N LEU A 185 -8.03 6.94 10.04
CA LEU A 185 -6.74 7.52 10.43
C LEU A 185 -6.36 8.70 9.53
N GLY A 186 -6.65 8.61 8.23
CA GLY A 186 -6.46 9.71 7.30
C GLY A 186 -7.26 10.95 7.68
N ALA A 187 -8.53 10.78 8.07
CA ALA A 187 -9.36 11.87 8.54
C ALA A 187 -8.77 12.54 9.81
N ILE A 188 -8.30 11.74 10.78
CA ILE A 188 -7.66 12.26 12.00
C ILE A 188 -6.42 13.08 11.65
N ILE A 189 -5.53 12.57 10.81
CA ILE A 189 -4.30 13.27 10.43
C ILE A 189 -4.63 14.58 9.72
N ILE A 190 -5.54 14.55 8.74
CA ILE A 190 -5.96 15.76 8.02
C ILE A 190 -6.57 16.79 8.97
N TYR A 191 -7.39 16.36 9.94
CA TYR A 191 -7.94 17.25 10.97
C TYR A 191 -6.83 17.89 11.82
N CYS A 192 -5.90 17.10 12.34
CA CYS A 192 -4.81 17.60 13.18
C CYS A 192 -3.98 18.68 12.47
N PHE A 193 -3.60 18.44 11.22
CA PHE A 193 -2.77 19.39 10.47
C PHE A 193 -3.54 20.64 10.03
N ASN A 194 -4.78 20.51 9.56
CA ASN A 194 -5.57 21.68 9.13
C ASN A 194 -6.15 22.51 10.29
N SER A 195 -6.28 21.94 11.49
CA SER A 195 -6.72 22.68 12.69
C SER A 195 -5.60 23.40 13.44
N GLY A 196 -4.35 23.34 12.92
CA GLY A 196 -3.19 23.90 13.60
C GLY A 196 -2.84 23.24 14.93
N MET A 197 -3.30 22.01 15.13
CA MET A 197 -3.07 21.27 16.36
C MET A 197 -1.64 20.72 16.37
N TYR A 198 -0.71 21.45 17.02
CA TYR A 198 0.64 20.93 17.23
C TYR A 198 0.57 19.71 18.16
N LEU A 199 0.96 18.55 17.62
CA LEU A 199 1.05 17.30 18.38
C LEU A 199 2.34 17.33 19.24
N THR A 200 2.24 17.90 20.42
CA THR A 200 3.29 17.78 21.44
C THR A 200 3.33 16.33 21.97
N ARG A 201 4.47 15.91 22.54
CA ARG A 201 4.63 14.56 23.10
C ARG A 201 3.52 14.21 24.11
N ASP A 202 3.15 15.16 24.96
CA ASP A 202 2.12 14.95 26.00
C ASP A 202 0.73 14.82 25.38
N ARG A 203 0.42 15.61 24.35
CA ARG A 203 -0.83 15.48 23.60
C ARG A 203 -0.91 14.17 22.85
N LEU A 204 0.20 13.70 22.26
CA LEU A 204 0.27 12.38 21.62
C LEU A 204 -0.01 11.25 22.61
N LEU A 205 0.52 11.33 23.85
CA LEU A 205 0.21 10.36 24.89
C LEU A 205 -1.25 10.38 25.31
N VAL A 206 -1.82 11.56 25.55
CA VAL A 206 -3.24 11.72 25.92
C VAL A 206 -4.15 11.22 24.80
N PHE A 207 -3.90 11.63 23.55
CA PHE A 207 -4.67 11.15 22.39
C PHE A 207 -4.46 9.66 22.13
N GLY A 208 -3.27 9.13 22.38
CA GLY A 208 -2.99 7.71 22.27
C GLY A 208 -3.79 6.89 23.27
N ILE A 209 -3.78 7.29 24.55
CA ILE A 209 -4.58 6.62 25.61
C ILE A 209 -6.08 6.77 25.35
N ALA A 210 -6.55 7.99 25.05
CA ALA A 210 -7.96 8.22 24.73
C ALA A 210 -8.39 7.44 23.49
N GLY A 211 -7.53 7.37 22.47
CA GLY A 211 -7.76 6.58 21.27
C GLY A 211 -7.85 5.07 21.55
N LEU A 212 -6.99 4.53 22.41
CA LEU A 212 -7.05 3.12 22.82
C LEU A 212 -8.32 2.80 23.60
N LEU A 213 -8.74 3.67 24.52
CA LEU A 213 -9.99 3.51 25.27
C LEU A 213 -11.20 3.58 24.35
N LEU A 214 -11.23 4.55 23.44
CA LEU A 214 -12.30 4.68 22.44
C LEU A 214 -12.32 3.48 21.49
N PHE A 215 -11.15 3.00 21.07
CA PHE A 215 -11.05 1.81 20.24
C PHE A 215 -11.61 0.58 20.96
N GLN A 216 -11.23 0.36 22.24
CA GLN A 216 -11.75 -0.75 23.02
C GLN A 216 -13.27 -0.64 23.21
N PHE A 217 -13.79 0.55 23.49
CA PHE A 217 -15.23 0.77 23.59
C PHE A 217 -15.95 0.48 22.27
N ALA A 218 -15.46 1.03 21.15
CA ALA A 218 -16.01 0.81 19.84
C ALA A 218 -15.94 -0.68 19.44
N TYR A 219 -14.85 -1.37 19.81
CA TYR A 219 -14.69 -2.80 19.57
C TYR A 219 -15.74 -3.62 20.34
N VAL A 220 -15.98 -3.34 21.61
CA VAL A 220 -17.03 -4.00 22.41
C VAL A 220 -18.41 -3.76 21.79
N CYS A 221 -18.72 -2.54 21.37
CA CYS A 221 -19.97 -2.25 20.67
C CYS A 221 -20.09 -3.02 19.35
N TYR A 222 -18.99 -3.10 18.59
CA TYR A 222 -18.92 -3.88 17.34
C TYR A 222 -19.19 -5.37 17.60
N VAL A 223 -18.49 -5.97 18.57
CA VAL A 223 -18.68 -7.39 18.92
C VAL A 223 -20.15 -7.67 19.31
N ASN A 224 -20.75 -6.83 20.15
CA ASN A 224 -22.16 -7.00 20.53
C ASN A 224 -23.10 -6.89 19.32
N ALA A 225 -22.87 -5.95 18.42
CA ALA A 225 -23.69 -5.79 17.22
C ALA A 225 -23.55 -6.97 16.24
N VAL A 226 -22.35 -7.59 16.16
CA VAL A 226 -22.12 -8.78 15.34
C VAL A 226 -22.79 -10.01 15.98
N LEU A 227 -22.63 -10.21 17.30
CA LEU A 227 -23.27 -11.33 18.02
C LEU A 227 -24.80 -11.24 17.98
N ASN A 228 -25.35 -10.03 17.90
CA ASN A 228 -26.78 -9.80 17.70
C ASN A 228 -27.22 -9.88 16.23
N HIS A 229 -26.32 -10.21 15.30
CA HIS A 229 -26.57 -10.27 13.86
C HIS A 229 -27.05 -8.94 13.22
N GLU A 230 -26.73 -7.80 13.85
CA GLU A 230 -27.11 -6.46 13.35
C GLU A 230 -26.16 -5.97 12.24
N ILE A 231 -24.88 -6.36 12.31
CA ILE A 231 -23.83 -5.94 11.34
C ILE A 231 -22.86 -7.08 11.05
N GLY A 232 -22.07 -6.97 9.98
CA GLY A 232 -20.92 -7.82 9.68
C GLY A 232 -21.23 -9.12 8.93
N GLY A 233 -22.48 -9.59 8.92
CA GLY A 233 -22.90 -10.83 8.23
C GLY A 233 -22.28 -12.11 8.80
N GLU A 234 -22.49 -13.26 8.14
CA GLU A 234 -22.06 -14.59 8.59
C GLU A 234 -20.54 -14.68 8.84
N HIS A 235 -19.73 -14.11 7.94
CA HIS A 235 -18.27 -14.18 8.07
C HIS A 235 -17.74 -13.48 9.34
N ALA A 236 -18.31 -12.35 9.74
CA ALA A 236 -17.91 -11.66 10.96
C ALA A 236 -18.38 -12.42 12.21
N SER A 237 -19.57 -13.03 12.18
CA SER A 237 -20.07 -13.89 13.25
C SER A 237 -19.17 -15.12 13.43
N GLU A 238 -18.87 -15.84 12.35
CA GLU A 238 -17.96 -16.97 12.39
C GLU A 238 -16.58 -16.64 12.93
N GLN A 239 -16.02 -15.46 12.56
CA GLN A 239 -14.74 -15.02 13.10
C GLN A 239 -14.79 -14.76 14.61
N ILE A 240 -15.89 -14.18 15.11
CA ILE A 240 -16.04 -13.89 16.52
C ILE A 240 -16.33 -15.16 17.31
N ASP A 241 -17.12 -16.08 16.77
CA ASP A 241 -17.45 -17.37 17.38
C ASP A 241 -16.22 -18.29 17.56
N ARG A 242 -15.17 -18.09 16.76
CA ARG A 242 -13.89 -18.83 16.87
C ARG A 242 -12.98 -18.32 17.98
N LEU A 243 -13.29 -17.19 18.62
CA LEU A 243 -12.46 -16.59 19.66
C LEU A 243 -12.82 -17.16 21.04
N ASP A 244 -11.82 -17.48 21.85
CA ASP A 244 -12.03 -17.85 23.25
C ASP A 244 -12.59 -16.67 24.05
N ASN A 245 -12.11 -15.46 23.78
CA ASN A 245 -12.62 -14.23 24.35
C ASN A 245 -12.96 -13.20 23.24
N PRO A 246 -14.21 -13.15 22.79
CA PRO A 246 -14.65 -12.23 21.73
C PRO A 246 -14.37 -10.75 22.00
N TYR A 247 -14.26 -10.33 23.27
CA TYR A 247 -14.04 -8.94 23.67
C TYR A 247 -12.56 -8.54 23.70
N ASN A 248 -11.64 -9.49 23.43
CA ASN A 248 -10.21 -9.23 23.32
C ASN A 248 -9.80 -8.92 21.87
N PRO A 249 -9.54 -7.64 21.49
CA PRO A 249 -9.20 -7.28 20.13
C PRO A 249 -7.86 -7.86 19.65
N LEU A 250 -6.96 -8.22 20.58
CA LEU A 250 -5.68 -8.86 20.22
C LEU A 250 -5.90 -10.28 19.73
N GLU A 251 -6.85 -11.01 20.31
CA GLU A 251 -7.19 -12.36 19.90
C GLU A 251 -7.79 -12.37 18.49
N LEU A 252 -8.73 -11.44 18.21
CA LEU A 252 -9.24 -11.26 16.84
C LEU A 252 -8.12 -10.90 15.85
N LEU A 253 -7.17 -10.07 16.27
CA LEU A 253 -6.03 -9.73 15.42
C LEU A 253 -5.14 -10.94 15.15
N MET A 254 -4.87 -11.77 16.14
CA MET A 254 -4.04 -12.97 16.01
C MET A 254 -4.72 -14.02 15.14
N THR A 255 -5.98 -14.32 15.39
CA THR A 255 -6.79 -15.28 14.64
C THR A 255 -6.96 -14.84 13.18
N GLY A 256 -7.20 -13.55 12.94
CA GLY A 256 -7.28 -12.98 11.59
C GLY A 256 -5.92 -12.84 10.87
N ARG A 257 -4.80 -13.23 11.49
CA ARG A 257 -3.44 -13.10 10.96
C ARG A 257 -2.58 -14.35 11.13
N GLY A 258 -3.21 -15.51 11.10
CA GLY A 258 -2.53 -16.81 11.17
C GLY A 258 -1.39 -16.97 10.17
N GLU A 259 -1.49 -16.33 8.98
CA GLU A 259 -0.44 -16.33 7.96
C GLU A 259 0.87 -15.70 8.46
N THR A 260 0.81 -14.77 9.42
CA THR A 260 2.01 -14.17 10.01
C THR A 260 2.82 -15.21 10.78
N PHE A 261 2.16 -16.07 11.56
CA PHE A 261 2.81 -17.12 12.33
C PHE A 261 3.35 -18.23 11.43
N ALA A 262 2.60 -18.59 10.39
CA ALA A 262 3.07 -19.52 9.35
C ALA A 262 4.33 -18.99 8.65
N ALA A 263 4.32 -17.71 8.25
CA ALA A 263 5.48 -17.06 7.64
C ALA A 263 6.69 -17.00 8.58
N LEU A 264 6.50 -16.68 9.86
CA LEU A 264 7.59 -16.66 10.85
C LEU A 264 8.19 -18.05 11.07
N ALA A 265 7.38 -19.09 11.08
CA ALA A 265 7.86 -20.47 11.13
C ALA A 265 8.67 -20.82 9.87
N ALA A 266 8.22 -20.45 8.69
CA ALA A 266 8.97 -20.66 7.46
C ALA A 266 10.30 -19.88 7.46
N ILE A 267 10.31 -18.64 7.93
CA ILE A 267 11.54 -17.84 8.08
C ILE A 267 12.52 -18.52 9.04
N SER A 268 12.04 -19.11 10.14
CA SER A 268 12.92 -19.80 11.10
C SER A 268 13.61 -21.02 10.51
N ASP A 269 12.97 -21.69 9.54
CA ASP A 269 13.55 -22.86 8.86
C ASP A 269 14.60 -22.46 7.80
N ALA A 270 14.42 -21.31 7.11
CA ALA A 270 15.33 -20.84 6.07
C ALA A 270 15.63 -19.32 6.18
N PRO A 271 16.28 -18.86 7.27
CA PRO A 271 16.37 -17.42 7.56
C PRO A 271 17.26 -16.63 6.59
N LEU A 272 18.32 -17.25 6.05
CA LEU A 272 19.33 -16.54 5.26
C LEU A 272 18.95 -16.43 3.77
N PHE A 273 18.44 -17.50 3.19
CA PHE A 273 18.20 -17.59 1.75
C PHE A 273 16.71 -17.73 1.38
N GLY A 274 15.85 -18.12 2.33
CA GLY A 274 14.43 -18.33 2.07
C GLY A 274 14.14 -19.65 1.34
N HIS A 275 12.91 -19.79 0.87
CA HIS A 275 12.36 -21.00 0.26
C HIS A 275 12.22 -20.92 -1.27
N GLY A 276 12.64 -19.82 -1.88
CA GLY A 276 12.52 -19.58 -3.32
C GLY A 276 11.17 -19.00 -3.75
N SER A 277 11.08 -18.75 -5.05
CA SER A 277 9.88 -18.21 -5.69
C SER A 277 8.73 -19.21 -5.65
N TRP A 278 7.56 -18.76 -5.22
CA TRP A 278 6.34 -19.59 -5.21
C TRP A 278 6.55 -20.93 -4.50
N ALA A 279 7.27 -20.90 -3.38
CA ALA A 279 7.61 -22.08 -2.61
C ALA A 279 6.33 -22.80 -2.12
N LYS A 280 6.29 -24.11 -2.39
CA LYS A 280 5.19 -24.99 -1.98
C LYS A 280 5.42 -25.50 -0.56
N ASP A 281 4.33 -25.64 0.18
CA ASP A 281 4.29 -26.29 1.49
C ASP A 281 3.87 -27.77 1.31
N ASP A 282 4.74 -28.56 0.69
CA ASP A 282 4.45 -29.95 0.28
C ASP A 282 3.98 -30.85 1.44
N ASN A 283 4.42 -30.56 2.67
CA ASN A 283 4.05 -31.30 3.88
C ASN A 283 2.93 -30.64 4.66
N LEU A 284 2.35 -29.55 4.16
CA LEU A 284 1.33 -28.74 4.84
C LEU A 284 1.78 -28.28 6.24
N LYS A 285 3.09 -28.14 6.47
CA LYS A 285 3.67 -27.77 7.77
C LYS A 285 3.22 -26.38 8.19
N TYR A 286 3.40 -25.40 7.32
CA TYR A 286 3.08 -24.00 7.60
C TYR A 286 1.59 -23.75 7.49
N TYR A 287 0.91 -24.48 6.62
CA TYR A 287 -0.53 -24.42 6.50
C TYR A 287 -1.25 -24.94 7.76
N ARG A 288 -0.73 -25.98 8.42
CA ARG A 288 -1.23 -26.43 9.72
C ARG A 288 -1.05 -25.38 10.81
N ILE A 289 0.05 -24.64 10.79
CA ILE A 289 0.28 -23.52 11.73
C ILE A 289 -0.76 -22.42 11.48
N LEU A 290 -1.04 -22.08 10.21
CA LEU A 290 -2.10 -21.14 9.85
C LEU A 290 -3.45 -21.56 10.46
N LEU A 291 -3.88 -22.79 10.21
CA LEU A 291 -5.15 -23.31 10.72
C LEU A 291 -5.22 -23.32 12.24
N LEU A 292 -4.13 -23.69 12.92
CA LEU A 292 -4.04 -23.67 14.38
C LEU A 292 -4.35 -22.28 14.95
N TYR A 293 -3.78 -21.22 14.35
CA TYR A 293 -4.03 -19.85 14.79
C TYR A 293 -5.37 -19.30 14.34
N GLN A 294 -5.99 -19.89 13.33
CA GLN A 294 -7.34 -19.54 12.89
C GLN A 294 -8.43 -20.29 13.65
N ASN A 295 -8.06 -21.19 14.56
CA ASN A 295 -8.96 -22.13 15.24
C ASN A 295 -9.80 -22.94 14.23
N GLU A 296 -9.17 -23.35 13.10
CA GLU A 296 -9.76 -24.17 12.07
C GLU A 296 -9.16 -25.56 12.06
N GLU A 297 -10.00 -26.56 11.75
CA GLU A 297 -9.54 -27.94 11.57
C GLU A 297 -9.20 -28.21 10.11
N MET A 298 -8.20 -29.07 9.89
CA MET A 298 -7.83 -29.56 8.57
C MET A 298 -8.93 -30.48 8.04
N ASN A 299 -9.60 -30.11 6.96
CA ASN A 299 -10.53 -30.98 6.29
C ASN A 299 -9.89 -31.68 5.07
N GLU A 300 -10.46 -32.83 4.63
CA GLU A 300 -9.92 -33.62 3.52
C GLU A 300 -9.93 -32.86 2.18
N GLN A 301 -10.91 -31.98 1.94
CA GLN A 301 -10.99 -31.17 0.73
C GLN A 301 -9.87 -30.12 0.68
N LEU A 302 -9.55 -29.53 1.82
CA LEU A 302 -8.49 -28.57 1.97
C LEU A 302 -7.12 -29.24 1.81
N ALA A 303 -6.94 -30.44 2.38
CA ALA A 303 -5.72 -31.23 2.24
C ALA A 303 -5.48 -31.74 0.80
N ALA A 304 -6.57 -31.97 0.06
CA ALA A 304 -6.50 -32.45 -1.34
C ALA A 304 -6.28 -31.35 -2.37
N SER A 305 -6.37 -30.08 -2.00
CA SER A 305 -6.07 -28.97 -2.91
C SER A 305 -4.58 -28.98 -3.27
N THR A 306 -4.25 -28.99 -4.56
CA THR A 306 -2.94 -29.38 -5.07
C THR A 306 -1.86 -28.30 -5.04
N GLU A 307 -2.18 -27.06 -4.62
CA GLU A 307 -1.20 -25.95 -4.65
C GLU A 307 -1.20 -25.16 -3.33
N HIS A 308 -0.71 -25.77 -2.27
CA HIS A 308 -0.44 -25.04 -1.04
C HIS A 308 0.90 -24.31 -1.16
N LEU A 309 0.82 -23.00 -1.28
CA LEU A 309 2.00 -22.14 -1.14
C LEU A 309 2.23 -21.85 0.34
N ILE A 310 3.48 -21.56 0.73
CA ILE A 310 3.79 -21.12 2.08
C ILE A 310 2.96 -19.85 2.39
N PRO A 311 2.09 -19.87 3.40
CA PRO A 311 1.22 -18.74 3.70
C PRO A 311 2.03 -17.51 4.13
N SER A 312 1.88 -16.39 3.44
CA SER A 312 2.49 -15.13 3.85
C SER A 312 1.64 -13.96 3.36
N HIS A 313 1.02 -13.24 4.28
CA HIS A 313 0.14 -12.11 3.97
C HIS A 313 0.78 -10.77 4.36
N SER A 314 2.09 -10.63 4.08
CA SER A 314 2.90 -9.43 4.28
C SER A 314 3.92 -9.33 3.16
N ILE A 315 4.10 -8.15 2.56
CA ILE A 315 5.17 -7.93 1.58
C ILE A 315 6.53 -8.15 2.21
N LEU A 316 6.75 -7.65 3.43
CA LEU A 316 8.02 -7.80 4.15
C LEU A 316 8.32 -9.26 4.48
N LEU A 317 7.38 -9.96 5.12
CA LEU A 317 7.58 -11.36 5.49
C LEU A 317 7.62 -12.25 4.24
N GLY A 318 6.79 -11.98 3.23
CA GLY A 318 6.82 -12.70 1.96
C GLY A 318 8.15 -12.57 1.24
N ALA A 319 8.79 -11.40 1.27
CA ALA A 319 10.14 -11.24 0.73
C ALA A 319 11.17 -12.03 1.54
N TRP A 320 11.01 -12.14 2.86
CA TRP A 320 11.89 -12.96 3.69
C TRP A 320 11.67 -14.45 3.44
N VAL A 321 10.43 -14.90 3.37
CA VAL A 321 10.11 -16.30 3.03
C VAL A 321 10.70 -16.68 1.66
N ASN A 322 10.58 -15.82 0.65
CA ASN A 322 11.04 -16.16 -0.70
C ASN A 322 12.55 -16.02 -0.88
N CYS A 323 13.15 -14.94 -0.38
CA CYS A 323 14.53 -14.54 -0.70
C CYS A 323 15.44 -14.44 0.54
N GLY A 324 14.97 -14.85 1.71
CA GLY A 324 15.72 -14.78 2.95
C GLY A 324 15.99 -13.34 3.42
N LEU A 325 16.97 -13.20 4.33
CA LEU A 325 17.33 -11.93 4.96
C LEU A 325 17.70 -10.83 3.97
N GLY A 326 18.37 -11.18 2.85
CA GLY A 326 18.76 -10.21 1.83
C GLY A 326 17.57 -9.60 1.10
N GLY A 327 16.59 -10.42 0.73
CA GLY A 327 15.34 -9.96 0.12
C GLY A 327 14.50 -9.11 1.09
N PHE A 328 14.40 -9.54 2.35
CA PHE A 328 13.77 -8.76 3.41
C PHE A 328 14.41 -7.37 3.56
N ALA A 329 15.74 -7.29 3.67
CA ALA A 329 16.46 -6.03 3.81
C ALA A 329 16.25 -5.09 2.62
N ALA A 330 16.23 -5.63 1.39
CA ALA A 330 15.94 -4.86 0.19
C ALA A 330 14.54 -4.25 0.20
N VAL A 331 13.52 -5.05 0.53
CA VAL A 331 12.12 -4.59 0.60
C VAL A 331 11.90 -3.66 1.79
N LEU A 332 12.54 -3.92 2.93
CA LEU A 332 12.52 -3.03 4.10
C LEU A 332 13.10 -1.65 3.76
N LEU A 333 14.17 -1.58 2.97
CA LEU A 333 14.72 -0.31 2.49
C LEU A 333 13.70 0.46 1.63
N VAL A 334 13.01 -0.21 0.70
CA VAL A 334 11.94 0.42 -0.09
C VAL A 334 10.84 0.96 0.83
N PHE A 335 10.39 0.17 1.79
CA PHE A 335 9.39 0.57 2.78
C PHE A 335 9.80 1.80 3.56
N ILE A 336 11.02 1.82 4.12
CA ILE A 336 11.56 2.96 4.89
C ILE A 336 11.64 4.22 4.01
N LEU A 337 12.07 4.09 2.75
CA LEU A 337 12.16 5.22 1.83
C LEU A 337 10.77 5.79 1.51
N LEU A 338 9.78 4.94 1.24
CA LEU A 338 8.40 5.37 1.00
C LEU A 338 7.79 6.04 2.24
N LEU A 339 8.00 5.49 3.43
CA LEU A 339 7.54 6.10 4.68
C LEU A 339 8.20 7.45 4.94
N ARG A 340 9.51 7.55 4.72
CA ARG A 340 10.24 8.83 4.89
C ARG A 340 9.64 9.92 4.00
N MET A 341 9.38 9.61 2.72
CA MET A 341 8.74 10.55 1.80
C MET A 341 7.31 10.87 2.23
N GLY A 342 6.53 9.85 2.57
CA GLY A 342 5.15 10.03 3.02
C GLY A 342 5.04 10.90 4.27
N PHE A 343 5.84 10.65 5.30
CA PHE A 343 5.85 11.48 6.51
C PHE A 343 6.34 12.91 6.28
N TYR A 344 7.27 13.10 5.35
CA TYR A 344 7.67 14.44 4.93
C TYR A 344 6.49 15.17 4.28
N LEU A 345 5.80 14.53 3.34
CA LEU A 345 4.64 15.10 2.65
C LEU A 345 3.47 15.39 3.59
N VAL A 346 3.19 14.51 4.55
CA VAL A 346 2.16 14.74 5.57
C VAL A 346 2.43 16.03 6.35
N ARG A 347 3.69 16.39 6.54
CA ARG A 347 4.09 17.61 7.30
C ARG A 347 4.16 18.88 6.44
N HIS A 348 4.54 18.77 5.17
CA HIS A 348 4.91 19.91 4.36
C HIS A 348 4.03 20.16 3.13
N ALA A 349 3.20 19.20 2.73
CA ALA A 349 2.37 19.30 1.53
C ALA A 349 0.91 19.72 1.81
N ALA A 350 0.61 20.28 2.99
CA ALA A 350 -0.76 20.62 3.41
C ALA A 350 -1.44 21.65 2.48
N ASP A 351 -0.67 22.45 1.77
CA ASP A 351 -1.21 23.45 0.85
C ASP A 351 -1.51 22.91 -0.56
N THR A 352 -1.09 21.66 -0.85
CA THR A 352 -1.33 21.05 -2.15
C THR A 352 -2.71 20.39 -2.24
N ALA A 353 -3.33 20.42 -3.42
CA ALA A 353 -4.62 19.76 -3.65
C ALA A 353 -4.56 18.22 -3.46
N LEU A 354 -3.39 17.62 -3.63
CA LEU A 354 -3.14 16.20 -3.44
C LEU A 354 -3.04 15.78 -1.97
N TYR A 355 -2.92 16.71 -1.03
CA TYR A 355 -2.65 16.41 0.38
C TYR A 355 -3.47 15.26 0.98
N PRO A 356 -4.82 15.22 0.85
CA PRO A 356 -5.60 14.12 1.40
C PRO A 356 -5.22 12.76 0.80
N VAL A 357 -4.92 12.72 -0.50
CA VAL A 357 -4.50 11.51 -1.21
C VAL A 357 -3.13 11.04 -0.72
N LEU A 358 -2.18 11.97 -0.54
CA LEU A 358 -0.84 11.68 -0.05
C LEU A 358 -0.86 11.12 1.38
N VAL A 359 -1.71 11.69 2.26
CA VAL A 359 -1.94 11.16 3.62
C VAL A 359 -2.46 9.73 3.56
N LEU A 360 -3.51 9.47 2.79
CA LEU A 360 -4.11 8.14 2.65
C LEU A 360 -3.14 7.13 2.04
N MET A 361 -2.37 7.52 1.03
CA MET A 361 -1.34 6.66 0.43
C MET A 361 -0.22 6.35 1.41
N THR A 362 0.18 7.29 2.27
CA THR A 362 1.20 7.07 3.30
C THR A 362 0.75 6.03 4.32
N ILE A 363 -0.50 6.12 4.80
CA ILE A 363 -1.09 5.10 5.68
C ILE A 363 -1.23 3.77 4.93
N GLY A 364 -1.66 3.83 3.68
CA GLY A 364 -1.80 2.67 2.80
C GLY A 364 -0.47 1.93 2.59
N VAL A 365 0.66 2.62 2.51
CA VAL A 365 2.00 2.00 2.46
C VAL A 365 2.26 1.15 3.70
N ILE A 366 1.98 1.68 4.90
CA ILE A 366 2.16 0.92 6.15
C ILE A 366 1.32 -0.36 6.10
N TRP A 367 0.03 -0.21 5.77
CA TRP A 367 -0.89 -1.34 5.69
C TRP A 367 -0.43 -2.38 4.65
N THR A 368 -0.09 -1.92 3.46
CA THR A 368 0.27 -2.82 2.34
C THR A 368 1.54 -3.61 2.63
N PHE A 369 2.59 -2.99 3.17
CA PHE A 369 3.83 -3.70 3.46
C PHE A 369 3.71 -4.69 4.61
N LEU A 370 2.89 -4.38 5.63
CA LEU A 370 2.74 -5.23 6.79
C LEU A 370 1.68 -6.33 6.61
N PHE A 371 0.61 -6.04 5.86
CA PHE A 371 -0.61 -6.85 5.86
C PHE A 371 -1.18 -7.19 4.48
N SER A 372 -0.38 -7.09 3.41
CA SER A 372 -0.81 -7.51 2.08
C SER A 372 0.18 -8.47 1.45
N PRO A 373 -0.26 -9.41 0.61
CA PRO A 373 0.62 -10.41 0.01
C PRO A 373 1.68 -9.76 -0.90
N ILE A 374 2.80 -10.46 -1.08
CA ILE A 374 3.97 -9.94 -1.83
C ILE A 374 3.62 -9.51 -3.27
N GLN A 375 2.57 -10.05 -3.87
CA GLN A 375 2.11 -9.66 -5.20
C GLN A 375 1.73 -8.16 -5.28
N GLN A 376 1.36 -7.53 -4.16
CA GLN A 376 1.06 -6.10 -4.11
C GLN A 376 2.28 -5.22 -4.38
N LEU A 377 3.49 -5.74 -4.16
CA LEU A 377 4.75 -5.09 -4.57
C LEU A 377 4.77 -4.80 -6.08
N ARG A 378 4.13 -5.66 -6.88
CA ARG A 378 4.03 -5.52 -8.34
C ARG A 378 2.87 -4.61 -8.77
N PHE A 379 1.73 -4.71 -8.10
CA PHE A 379 0.50 -4.06 -8.58
C PHE A 379 0.27 -2.65 -8.03
N ASN A 380 0.49 -2.44 -6.74
CA ASN A 380 0.13 -1.18 -6.09
C ASN A 380 1.35 -0.30 -5.78
N ILE A 381 2.46 -0.89 -5.35
CA ILE A 381 3.62 -0.13 -4.89
C ILE A 381 4.25 0.74 -5.98
N PRO A 382 4.33 0.33 -7.27
CA PRO A 382 4.88 1.19 -8.30
C PRO A 382 4.13 2.52 -8.47
N ALA A 383 2.79 2.48 -8.40
CA ALA A 383 1.97 3.68 -8.52
C ALA A 383 2.07 4.58 -7.29
N ILE A 384 1.90 4.01 -6.10
CA ILE A 384 2.00 4.74 -4.84
C ILE A 384 3.41 5.35 -4.70
N GLY A 385 4.45 4.55 -4.95
CA GLY A 385 5.84 5.00 -4.87
C GLY A 385 6.16 6.12 -5.85
N ALA A 386 5.67 6.03 -7.09
CA ALA A 386 5.88 7.08 -8.09
C ALA A 386 5.18 8.39 -7.70
N ILE A 387 3.94 8.32 -7.19
CA ILE A 387 3.19 9.50 -6.73
C ILE A 387 3.89 10.16 -5.53
N LEU A 388 4.21 9.38 -4.48
CA LEU A 388 4.88 9.91 -3.29
C LEU A 388 6.25 10.53 -3.64
N LEU A 389 7.01 9.89 -4.53
CA LEU A 389 8.32 10.37 -4.92
C LEU A 389 8.23 11.67 -5.73
N ARG A 390 7.26 11.79 -6.64
CA ARG A 390 7.05 13.02 -7.41
C ARG A 390 6.62 14.18 -6.52
N ALA A 391 5.58 13.96 -5.73
CA ALA A 391 5.11 14.96 -4.78
C ALA A 391 6.22 15.39 -3.79
N TYR A 392 7.09 14.44 -3.36
CA TYR A 392 8.22 14.75 -2.49
C TYR A 392 9.21 15.71 -3.15
N TYR A 393 9.61 15.46 -4.41
CA TYR A 393 10.57 16.33 -5.09
C TYR A 393 9.97 17.70 -5.41
N GLU A 394 8.71 17.78 -5.82
CA GLU A 394 8.00 19.06 -6.02
C GLU A 394 7.95 19.86 -4.71
N CYS A 395 7.55 19.25 -3.60
CA CYS A 395 7.47 19.91 -2.31
C CYS A 395 8.83 20.37 -1.78
N VAL A 396 9.92 19.61 -2.00
CA VAL A 396 11.29 20.00 -1.61
C VAL A 396 11.80 21.15 -2.47
N GLU A 397 11.50 21.16 -3.77
CA GLU A 397 11.89 22.21 -4.69
C GLU A 397 11.20 23.54 -4.31
N GLU A 398 9.90 23.55 -4.10
CA GLU A 398 9.12 24.70 -3.63
C GLU A 398 9.64 25.24 -2.28
N THR A 399 9.98 24.33 -1.33
CA THR A 399 10.52 24.75 -0.03
C THR A 399 11.88 25.44 -0.18
N ASN A 400 12.76 24.93 -1.05
CA ASN A 400 14.07 25.52 -1.28
C ASN A 400 13.98 26.89 -1.99
N GLU A 401 13.06 27.03 -2.95
CA GLU A 401 12.81 28.32 -3.63
C GLU A 401 12.30 29.39 -2.63
N ALA A 402 11.36 29.03 -1.76
CA ALA A 402 10.83 29.92 -0.73
C ALA A 402 11.91 30.40 0.26
N VAL A 403 12.83 29.52 0.65
CA VAL A 403 13.98 29.90 1.52
C VAL A 403 14.92 30.89 0.81
N VAL A 404 15.22 30.65 -0.46
CA VAL A 404 16.07 31.53 -1.25
C VAL A 404 15.44 32.92 -1.44
N GLU A 405 14.14 32.97 -1.71
CA GLU A 405 13.39 34.24 -1.81
C GLU A 405 13.39 35.03 -0.49
N ALA A 406 13.22 34.32 0.65
CA ALA A 406 13.25 34.94 1.96
C ALA A 406 14.65 35.58 2.25
N ASP A 407 15.75 34.85 1.98
CA ASP A 407 17.11 35.33 2.15
C ASP A 407 17.43 36.55 1.26
N ILE A 408 16.93 36.55 0.00
CA ILE A 408 17.07 37.67 -0.92
C ILE A 408 16.35 38.91 -0.39
N ASN A 409 15.13 38.74 0.12
CA ASN A 409 14.30 39.81 0.65
C ASN A 409 14.92 40.41 1.92
N GLU A 410 15.44 39.58 2.85
CA GLU A 410 16.17 40.07 4.02
C GLU A 410 17.44 40.85 3.61
N THR A 411 18.19 40.34 2.65
CA THR A 411 19.40 41.00 2.16
C THR A 411 19.06 42.34 1.47
N THR A 412 17.94 42.39 0.75
CA THR A 412 17.48 43.62 0.05
C THR A 412 17.02 44.70 1.04
N VAL A 413 16.40 44.31 2.14
CA VAL A 413 15.98 45.24 3.22
C VAL A 413 17.17 45.82 3.93
N LEU A 414 18.27 45.06 4.11
CA LEU A 414 19.51 45.53 4.74
C LEU A 414 20.34 46.49 3.85
N ILE A 415 20.15 46.43 2.52
CA ILE A 415 20.87 47.27 1.53
C ILE A 415 20.11 48.55 1.18
N SER A 416 18.83 48.69 1.57
CA SER A 416 18.10 49.94 1.36
C SER A 416 18.71 51.04 2.24
N PRO A 417 19.41 52.04 1.68
CA PRO A 417 19.94 53.13 2.49
C PRO A 417 18.81 54.03 2.93
N GLY A 418 18.36 53.87 4.17
CA GLY A 418 17.48 54.80 4.85
C GLY A 418 18.22 56.14 5.01
N GLY A 419 18.34 56.86 3.94
CA GLY A 419 18.80 58.22 3.90
C GLY A 419 17.64 59.16 3.59
N LYS A 420 17.00 59.70 4.59
CA LYS A 420 16.48 61.05 4.54
C LYS A 420 16.92 61.76 5.81
N ILE A 421 17.94 62.63 5.58
CA ILE A 421 18.28 63.75 6.44
C ILE A 421 17.12 64.73 6.44
#